data_f483db7523b9f39d870584dc87de5d1d
#
_entry.id   f483db7523b9f39d870584dc87de5d1d
#
_cell.length_a   1.000
_cell.length_b   1.000
_cell.length_c   1.000
_cell.angle_alpha   90.00
_cell.angle_beta   90.00
_cell.angle_gamma   90.00
#
_symmetry.space_group_name_H-M   'P 1'
#
loop_
_entity.id
_entity.type
_entity.pdbx_description
1 polymer ?
#
loop_
_entity_poly.entity_id
_entity_poly.type
_entity_poly.pdbx_seq_one_letter_code
_entity_poly.pdbx_strand_id
1 'polypeptide(L)'
;MTKVNLLTIHYGKCYGAVMQTFATCRMLEQAGHTVRVINLINPSQKGNWKSIHYWMDCVREFQFWLFKKKYFSKLTNKAYSIKDINLPKSDVTVVGSDQVWNRDITGCFGYSFFLDFVNGQRKVAM
;
A
#
# COMPACT_ATOMS: atom_id res chain seq x y z
N MET A 1 17.48 12.59 -8.45
CA MET A 1 16.06 12.26 -8.17
C MET A 1 16.00 10.78 -7.85
N THR A 2 15.77 10.42 -6.60
CA THR A 2 15.76 9.03 -6.14
C THR A 2 14.39 8.41 -6.39
N LYS A 3 14.35 7.21 -6.95
CA LYS A 3 13.10 6.45 -7.15
C LYS A 3 12.83 5.60 -5.92
N VAL A 4 11.68 5.81 -5.29
CA VAL A 4 11.27 5.15 -4.06
C VAL A 4 10.05 4.28 -4.31
N ASN A 5 10.13 3.00 -3.97
CA ASN A 5 8.98 2.12 -3.84
C ASN A 5 8.51 2.14 -2.38
N LEU A 6 7.25 2.44 -2.14
CA LEU A 6 6.64 2.50 -0.80
C LEU A 6 5.71 1.31 -0.61
N LEU A 7 5.99 0.48 0.39
CA LEU A 7 5.12 -0.60 0.84
C LEU A 7 4.48 -0.22 2.17
N THR A 8 3.18 -0.04 2.17
CA THR A 8 2.40 0.30 3.37
C THR A 8 0.99 -0.26 3.26
N ILE A 9 0.27 -0.28 4.38
CA ILE A 9 -1.13 -0.66 4.39
C ILE A 9 -1.95 0.50 3.84
N HIS A 10 -2.54 0.33 2.65
CA HIS A 10 -3.38 1.34 1.99
C HIS A 10 -4.70 0.74 1.49
N TYR A 11 -4.95 -0.51 1.85
CA TYR A 11 -6.17 -1.24 1.55
C TYR A 11 -7.09 -1.31 2.76
N GLY A 12 -8.36 -1.68 2.50
CA GLY A 12 -9.36 -1.81 3.55
C GLY A 12 -10.09 -0.51 3.86
N LYS A 13 -10.89 -0.56 4.93
CA LYS A 13 -11.87 0.46 5.30
C LYS A 13 -11.31 1.49 6.30
N CYS A 14 -10.00 1.55 6.45
CA CYS A 14 -9.33 2.40 7.43
C CYS A 14 -8.88 3.72 6.80
N TYR A 15 -9.57 4.81 7.14
CA TYR A 15 -9.20 6.17 6.70
C TYR A 15 -7.77 6.53 7.12
N GLY A 16 -7.39 6.16 8.34
CA GLY A 16 -6.06 6.45 8.87
C GLY A 16 -4.96 5.90 7.99
N ALA A 17 -5.04 4.63 7.60
CA ALA A 17 -4.03 3.97 6.77
C ALA A 17 -3.88 4.65 5.39
N VAL A 18 -5.01 5.03 4.77
CA VAL A 18 -5.00 5.74 3.48
C VAL A 18 -4.40 7.14 3.60
N MET A 19 -4.78 7.88 4.64
CA MET A 19 -4.26 9.22 4.90
C MET A 19 -2.78 9.20 5.25
N GLN A 20 -2.34 8.21 6.01
CA GLN A 20 -0.93 8.03 6.35
C GLN A 20 -0.09 7.70 5.12
N THR A 21 -0.57 6.81 4.23
CA THR A 21 0.07 6.55 2.95
C THR A 21 0.20 7.83 2.12
N PHE A 22 -0.87 8.63 2.07
CA PHE A 22 -0.86 9.92 1.36
C PHE A 22 0.17 10.87 1.95
N ALA A 23 0.19 11.05 3.28
CA ALA A 23 1.14 11.93 3.95
C ALA A 23 2.59 11.49 3.71
N THR A 24 2.87 10.20 3.81
CA THR A 24 4.20 9.63 3.53
C THR A 24 4.63 9.87 2.08
N CYS A 25 3.72 9.66 1.11
CA CYS A 25 4.01 9.97 -0.29
C CYS A 25 4.36 11.44 -0.47
N ARG A 26 3.56 12.35 0.10
CA ARG A 26 3.79 13.80 -0.02
C ARG A 26 5.09 14.25 0.61
N MET A 27 5.41 13.71 1.78
CA MET A 27 6.67 14.01 2.47
C MET A 27 7.88 13.60 1.61
N LEU A 28 7.86 12.40 1.03
CA LEU A 28 8.93 11.92 0.18
C LEU A 28 9.01 12.69 -1.16
N GLU A 29 7.87 13.05 -1.74
CA GLU A 29 7.82 13.88 -2.96
C GLU A 29 8.36 15.29 -2.71
N GLN A 30 8.01 15.91 -1.58
CA GLN A 30 8.54 17.23 -1.18
C GLN A 30 10.06 17.20 -0.93
N ALA A 31 10.57 16.04 -0.49
CA ALA A 31 12.02 15.82 -0.37
C ALA A 31 12.72 15.59 -1.73
N GLY A 32 12.02 15.70 -2.85
CA GLY A 32 12.57 15.58 -4.20
C GLY A 32 12.67 14.15 -4.73
N HIS A 33 11.93 13.20 -4.14
CA HIS A 33 11.91 11.81 -4.58
C HIS A 33 10.73 11.51 -5.50
N THR A 34 10.89 10.53 -6.40
CA THR A 34 9.77 9.98 -7.17
C THR A 34 9.22 8.77 -6.44
N VAL A 35 8.00 8.87 -5.92
CA VAL A 35 7.38 7.81 -5.11
C VAL A 35 6.44 6.96 -5.94
N ARG A 36 6.46 5.66 -5.67
CA ARG A 36 5.51 4.69 -6.22
C ARG A 36 5.03 3.78 -5.10
N VAL A 37 3.71 3.70 -4.90
CA VAL A 37 3.11 2.84 -3.88
C VAL A 37 2.92 1.43 -4.43
N ILE A 38 3.41 0.42 -3.71
CA ILE A 38 3.21 -0.99 -4.04
C ILE A 38 1.77 -1.37 -3.67
N ASN A 39 0.97 -1.73 -4.68
CA ASN A 39 -0.45 -2.00 -4.51
C ASN A 39 -0.70 -3.47 -4.14
N LEU A 40 -0.27 -3.85 -2.93
CA LEU A 40 -0.51 -5.17 -2.35
C LEU A 40 -1.85 -5.17 -1.61
N ILE A 41 -2.78 -6.06 -1.97
CA ILE A 41 -4.15 -6.11 -1.43
C ILE A 41 -4.39 -7.46 -0.76
N ASN A 42 -4.86 -7.46 0.48
CA ASN A 42 -5.20 -8.68 1.20
C ASN A 42 -6.48 -9.32 0.61
N PRO A 43 -6.42 -10.54 0.08
CA PRO A 43 -7.57 -11.22 -0.52
C PRO A 43 -8.66 -11.61 0.49
N SER A 44 -8.36 -11.68 1.79
CA SER A 44 -9.32 -12.06 2.83
C SER A 44 -10.40 -11.00 3.11
N GLN A 45 -10.28 -9.81 2.52
CA GLN A 45 -11.24 -8.70 2.70
C GLN A 45 -12.42 -8.73 1.71
N LYS A 46 -12.66 -9.84 1.02
CA LYS A 46 -13.84 -10.00 0.16
C LYS A 46 -15.10 -10.09 1.03
N GLY A 47 -15.91 -9.04 1.03
CA GLY A 47 -17.17 -8.97 1.77
C GLY A 47 -18.28 -9.86 1.18
N ASN A 48 -19.29 -10.16 2.00
CA ASN A 48 -20.48 -10.89 1.55
C ASN A 48 -21.43 -9.95 0.80
N TRP A 49 -21.61 -10.16 -0.51
CA TRP A 49 -22.43 -9.32 -1.39
C TRP A 49 -23.94 -9.28 -1.05
N LYS A 50 -24.43 -10.19 -0.22
CA LYS A 50 -25.83 -10.26 0.22
C LYS A 50 -26.16 -9.32 1.38
N SER A 51 -25.18 -8.64 1.98
CA SER A 51 -25.37 -7.74 3.11
C SER A 51 -25.54 -6.29 2.66
N ILE A 52 -26.47 -5.54 3.30
CA ILE A 52 -26.61 -4.10 3.08
C ILE A 52 -25.32 -3.35 3.44
N HIS A 53 -24.58 -3.84 4.43
CA HIS A 53 -23.26 -3.32 4.79
C HIS A 53 -22.25 -3.43 3.63
N TYR A 54 -22.38 -4.44 2.79
CA TYR A 54 -21.53 -4.59 1.61
C TYR A 54 -21.72 -3.43 0.63
N TRP A 55 -22.96 -2.99 0.39
CA TRP A 55 -23.23 -1.88 -0.53
C TRP A 55 -22.73 -0.54 0.01
N MET A 56 -22.89 -0.30 1.32
CA MET A 56 -22.32 0.87 1.98
C MET A 56 -20.78 0.86 1.90
N ASP A 57 -20.19 -0.31 2.05
CA ASP A 57 -18.75 -0.51 1.90
C ASP A 57 -18.28 -0.26 0.47
N CYS A 58 -19.05 -0.68 -0.54
CA CYS A 58 -18.74 -0.42 -1.95
C CYS A 58 -18.70 1.08 -2.26
N VAL A 59 -19.65 1.85 -1.74
CA VAL A 59 -19.66 3.32 -1.90
C VAL A 59 -18.42 3.94 -1.28
N ARG A 60 -18.08 3.52 -0.06
CA ARG A 60 -16.89 3.98 0.65
C ARG A 60 -15.60 3.58 -0.08
N GLU A 61 -15.50 2.34 -0.55
CA GLU A 61 -14.36 1.88 -1.33
C GLU A 61 -14.21 2.65 -2.65
N PHE A 62 -15.32 3.01 -3.29
CA PHE A 62 -15.31 3.84 -4.49
C PHE A 62 -14.76 5.24 -4.19
N GLN A 63 -15.16 5.86 -3.08
CA GLN A 63 -14.62 7.15 -2.65
C GLN A 63 -13.11 7.06 -2.37
N PHE A 64 -12.66 5.99 -1.70
CA PHE A 64 -11.23 5.74 -1.49
C PHE A 64 -10.47 5.49 -2.79
N TRP A 65 -11.10 4.81 -3.74
CA TRP A 65 -10.51 4.60 -5.04
C TRP A 65 -10.32 5.92 -5.81
N LEU A 66 -11.34 6.79 -5.80
CA LEU A 66 -11.26 8.13 -6.39
C LEU A 66 -10.15 8.97 -5.72
N PHE A 67 -10.09 8.94 -4.40
CA PHE A 67 -9.05 9.63 -3.64
C PHE A 67 -7.67 9.12 -4.03
N LYS A 68 -7.46 7.81 -4.00
CA LYS A 68 -6.17 7.19 -4.38
C LYS A 68 -5.79 7.51 -5.82
N LYS A 69 -6.74 7.45 -6.75
CA LYS A 69 -6.51 7.80 -8.16
C LYS A 69 -6.10 9.27 -8.34
N LYS A 70 -6.66 10.16 -7.54
CA LYS A 70 -6.38 11.61 -7.61
C LYS A 70 -5.07 12.00 -6.94
N TYR A 71 -4.76 11.40 -5.80
CA TYR A 71 -3.72 11.89 -4.91
C TYR A 71 -2.50 10.97 -4.79
N PHE A 72 -2.62 9.70 -5.12
CA PHE A 72 -1.45 8.83 -5.23
C PHE A 72 -0.91 8.93 -6.64
N SER A 73 0.25 9.54 -6.77
CA SER A 73 0.85 9.85 -8.07
C SER A 73 1.12 8.62 -8.92
N LYS A 74 1.50 7.50 -8.31
CA LYS A 74 1.75 6.24 -9.02
C LYS A 74 1.49 5.04 -8.10
N LEU A 75 0.49 4.23 -8.45
CA LEU A 75 0.28 2.90 -7.90
C LEU A 75 0.89 1.86 -8.85
N THR A 76 1.49 0.81 -8.29
CA THR A 76 1.83 -0.38 -9.08
C THR A 76 0.57 -1.15 -9.48
N ASN A 77 0.71 -2.13 -10.37
CA ASN A 77 -0.39 -3.05 -10.65
C ASN A 77 -0.83 -3.75 -9.36
N LYS A 78 -2.11 -4.09 -9.27
CA LYS A 78 -2.67 -4.82 -8.12
C LYS A 78 -1.99 -6.18 -7.99
N ALA A 79 -1.53 -6.50 -6.80
CA ALA A 79 -1.01 -7.82 -6.44
C ALA A 79 -1.79 -8.37 -5.26
N TYR A 80 -2.16 -9.63 -5.32
CA TYR A 80 -2.85 -10.36 -4.26
C TYR A 80 -1.94 -11.37 -3.56
N SER A 81 -0.73 -11.51 -4.08
CA SER A 81 0.34 -12.34 -3.54
C SER A 81 1.68 -11.63 -3.75
N ILE A 82 2.65 -11.95 -2.88
CA ILE A 82 4.02 -11.44 -3.04
C ILE A 82 4.64 -11.89 -4.37
N LYS A 83 4.29 -13.09 -4.82
CA LYS A 83 4.79 -13.65 -6.08
C LYS A 83 4.31 -12.86 -7.31
N ASP A 84 3.17 -12.17 -7.19
CA ASP A 84 2.56 -11.38 -8.26
C ASP A 84 3.07 -9.92 -8.27
N ILE A 85 3.90 -9.55 -7.29
CA ILE A 85 4.45 -8.20 -7.22
C ILE A 85 5.51 -8.01 -8.30
N ASN A 86 5.16 -7.31 -9.34
CA ASN A 86 6.13 -6.78 -10.29
C ASN A 86 6.73 -5.49 -9.71
N LEU A 87 7.89 -5.60 -9.07
CA LEU A 87 8.60 -4.46 -8.51
C LEU A 87 9.27 -3.67 -9.65
N PRO A 88 8.84 -2.44 -9.87
CA PRO A 88 9.56 -1.56 -10.79
C PRO A 88 10.92 -1.21 -10.19
N LYS A 89 11.91 -1.04 -11.05
CA LYS A 89 13.26 -0.62 -10.64
C LYS A 89 13.20 0.65 -9.82
N SER A 90 13.76 0.61 -8.62
CA SER A 90 13.88 1.74 -7.71
C SER A 90 15.25 1.70 -7.02
N ASP A 91 15.65 2.85 -6.49
CA ASP A 91 16.90 2.98 -5.75
C ASP A 91 16.73 2.52 -4.30
N VAL A 92 15.51 2.74 -3.77
CA VAL A 92 15.15 2.45 -2.37
C VAL A 92 13.75 1.87 -2.31
N THR A 93 13.56 0.87 -1.46
CA THR A 93 12.23 0.41 -1.03
C THR A 93 12.02 0.75 0.43
N VAL A 94 10.96 1.50 0.69
CA VAL A 94 10.56 1.98 2.02
C VAL A 94 9.35 1.18 2.49
N VAL A 95 9.38 0.74 3.74
CA VAL A 95 8.24 0.13 4.43
C VAL A 95 7.87 0.96 5.66
N GLY A 96 6.61 1.06 5.93
CA GLY A 96 6.10 1.78 7.09
C GLY A 96 5.09 2.81 6.62
N SER A 97 4.65 3.64 7.45
CA SER A 97 4.79 4.02 8.84
C SER A 97 3.50 3.70 9.62
N ASP A 98 2.98 2.52 9.52
CA ASP A 98 1.79 2.06 10.24
C ASP A 98 2.09 0.70 10.89
N GLN A 99 1.13 0.06 11.49
CA GLN A 99 1.26 -1.26 12.15
C GLN A 99 1.55 -2.39 11.12
N VAL A 100 2.48 -2.11 10.19
CA VAL A 100 2.86 -3.04 9.11
C VAL A 100 3.47 -4.33 9.63
N TRP A 101 4.00 -4.33 10.84
CA TRP A 101 4.55 -5.51 11.50
C TRP A 101 3.58 -6.20 12.45
N ASN A 102 2.37 -5.64 12.64
CA ASN A 102 1.32 -6.28 13.42
C ASN A 102 0.66 -7.39 12.58
N ARG A 103 0.89 -8.65 12.95
CA ARG A 103 0.41 -9.82 12.23
C ARG A 103 -1.12 -9.96 12.26
N ASP A 104 -1.78 -9.43 13.27
CA ASP A 104 -3.24 -9.45 13.36
C ASP A 104 -3.88 -8.56 12.28
N ILE A 105 -3.17 -7.51 11.86
CA ILE A 105 -3.62 -6.59 10.81
C ILE A 105 -3.14 -7.04 9.43
N THR A 106 -1.89 -7.46 9.32
CA THR A 106 -1.26 -7.80 8.04
C THR A 106 -1.59 -9.22 7.59
N GLY A 107 -1.96 -10.10 8.51
CA GLY A 107 -2.37 -11.46 8.22
C GLY A 107 -1.30 -12.25 7.45
N CYS A 108 -1.69 -12.83 6.32
CA CYS A 108 -0.79 -13.62 5.48
C CYS A 108 0.39 -12.83 4.89
N PHE A 109 0.32 -11.51 4.90
CA PHE A 109 1.40 -10.65 4.37
C PHE A 109 2.39 -10.14 5.42
N GLY A 110 2.26 -10.56 6.68
CA GLY A 110 3.10 -10.05 7.76
C GLY A 110 4.60 -10.08 7.45
N TYR A 111 5.09 -11.15 6.87
CA TYR A 111 6.50 -11.28 6.48
C TYR A 111 6.89 -10.41 5.29
N SER A 112 5.96 -10.06 4.41
CA SER A 112 6.23 -9.21 3.23
C SER A 112 6.71 -7.83 3.61
N PHE A 113 6.27 -7.34 4.76
CA PHE A 113 6.68 -6.04 5.27
C PHE A 113 8.11 -6.01 5.83
N PHE A 114 8.80 -7.14 5.90
CA PHE A 114 10.25 -7.21 6.11
C PHE A 114 11.06 -7.05 4.81
N LEU A 115 10.37 -6.89 3.67
CA LEU A 115 10.98 -6.70 2.35
C LEU A 115 11.88 -7.86 1.92
N ASP A 116 11.57 -9.09 2.30
CA ASP A 116 12.38 -10.27 1.96
C ASP A 116 12.44 -10.53 0.46
N PHE A 117 11.39 -10.14 -0.26
CA PHE A 117 11.28 -10.27 -1.72
C PHE A 117 12.05 -9.19 -2.50
N VAL A 118 12.60 -8.19 -1.82
CA VAL A 118 13.35 -7.09 -2.44
C VAL A 118 14.83 -7.47 -2.47
N ASN A 119 15.39 -7.62 -3.66
CA ASN A 119 16.80 -7.92 -3.86
C ASN A 119 17.52 -6.78 -4.57
N GLY A 120 18.76 -6.49 -4.16
CA GLY A 120 19.62 -5.51 -4.83
C GLY A 120 19.24 -4.03 -4.66
N GLN A 121 18.30 -3.70 -3.78
CA GLN A 121 17.87 -2.33 -3.47
C GLN A 121 18.06 -2.02 -2.00
N ARG A 122 18.24 -0.74 -1.66
CA ARG A 122 18.24 -0.29 -0.26
C ARG A 122 16.86 -0.48 0.35
N LYS A 123 16.83 -1.02 1.56
CA LYS A 123 15.60 -1.23 2.34
C LYS A 123 15.60 -0.26 3.50
N VAL A 124 14.51 0.46 3.69
CA VAL A 124 14.35 1.45 4.76
C VAL A 124 13.02 1.21 5.46
N ALA A 125 13.02 1.20 6.77
CA ALA A 125 11.84 1.21 7.62
C ALA A 125 11.61 2.61 8.18
N MET A 126 10.35 3.06 8.19
CA MET A 126 9.94 4.35 8.76
C MET A 126 9.04 4.14 9.96
#